data_549fd8f5448678b64b2be5e800ec7e53
#
_entry.id   549fd8f5448678b64b2be5e800ec7e53
#
_cell.length_a   1.000
_cell.length_b   1.000
_cell.length_c   1.000
_cell.angle_alpha   90.00
_cell.angle_beta   90.00
_cell.angle_gamma   90.00
#
_symmetry.space_group_name_H-M   'P 1'
#
loop_
_entity.id
_entity.type
_entity.pdbx_description
1 polymer ?
#
loop_
_entity_poly.entity_id
_entity_poly.type
_entity_poly.pdbx_seq_one_letter_code
_entity_poly.pdbx_strand_id
1 'polypeptide(L)'
;MKFSVEELTEIAKDFLQKEYGLPLTVNIEISSKMTTTFGTFYIKSVKERIPKVIRLSKNFVTYQEKDVIIDVLKHELVHFACFMQGKPYKDKDAYFKQELARVGSARTGTYTFKGERKRKVYSYECKKCGENIHARIKGYEKKYIHKDCHGEFKFIGEVIGA
;
A
#
# COMPACT_ATOMS: atom_id res chain seq x y z
N MET A 1 -13.49 0.66 -6.32
CA MET A 1 -12.99 1.12 -5.01
C MET A 1 -14.15 1.21 -4.03
N LYS A 2 -13.90 0.87 -2.79
CA LYS A 2 -14.95 0.90 -1.75
C LYS A 2 -15.25 2.30 -1.22
N PHE A 3 -14.31 3.23 -1.38
CA PHE A 3 -14.46 4.64 -1.04
C PHE A 3 -13.87 5.52 -2.14
N SER A 4 -14.51 6.66 -2.38
CA SER A 4 -13.93 7.74 -3.17
C SER A 4 -13.02 8.60 -2.30
N VAL A 5 -12.17 9.44 -2.93
CA VAL A 5 -11.34 10.42 -2.21
C VAL A 5 -12.20 11.36 -1.39
N GLU A 6 -13.34 11.80 -1.95
CA GLU A 6 -14.28 12.70 -1.29
C GLU A 6 -14.89 12.07 -0.03
N GLU A 7 -15.30 10.81 -0.11
CA GLU A 7 -15.82 10.08 1.05
C GLU A 7 -14.76 9.92 2.15
N LEU A 8 -13.54 9.54 1.79
CA LEU A 8 -12.43 9.43 2.74
C LEU A 8 -12.09 10.78 3.37
N THR A 9 -12.14 11.85 2.59
CA THR A 9 -11.89 13.21 3.08
C THR A 9 -12.93 13.63 4.12
N GLU A 10 -14.21 13.36 3.88
CA GLU A 10 -15.28 13.66 4.85
C GLU A 10 -15.12 12.85 6.14
N ILE A 11 -14.82 11.56 6.04
CA ILE A 11 -14.53 10.71 7.20
C ILE A 11 -13.35 11.27 8.00
N ALA A 12 -12.29 11.71 7.31
CA ALA A 12 -11.11 12.29 7.92
C ALA A 12 -11.41 13.58 8.66
N LYS A 13 -12.18 14.48 8.05
CA LYS A 13 -12.59 15.74 8.67
C LYS A 13 -13.41 15.52 9.94
N ASP A 14 -14.38 14.63 9.88
CA ASP A 14 -15.24 14.31 11.02
C ASP A 14 -14.43 13.69 12.16
N PHE A 15 -13.55 12.77 11.85
CA PHE A 15 -12.68 12.12 12.84
C PHE A 15 -11.77 13.13 13.54
N LEU A 16 -11.07 13.99 12.78
CA LEU A 16 -10.16 14.99 13.34
C LEU A 16 -10.89 16.01 14.20
N GLN A 17 -12.07 16.45 13.78
CA GLN A 17 -12.87 17.39 14.55
C GLN A 17 -13.36 16.78 15.85
N LYS A 18 -13.86 15.54 15.80
CA LYS A 18 -14.38 14.83 16.96
C LYS A 18 -13.29 14.48 17.97
N GLU A 19 -12.18 13.94 17.52
CA GLU A 19 -11.15 13.40 18.40
C GLU A 19 -10.08 14.44 18.81
N TYR A 20 -9.84 15.46 18.01
CA TYR A 20 -8.75 16.40 18.21
C TYR A 20 -9.15 17.87 18.09
N GLY A 21 -10.33 18.18 17.58
CA GLY A 21 -10.73 19.56 17.30
C GLY A 21 -9.83 20.23 16.25
N LEU A 22 -9.24 19.45 15.34
CA LEU A 22 -8.31 19.94 14.32
C LEU A 22 -8.94 19.93 12.93
N PRO A 23 -8.65 20.93 12.08
CA PRO A 23 -9.05 20.88 10.68
C PRO A 23 -8.11 19.95 9.89
N LEU A 24 -8.64 19.34 8.85
CA LEU A 24 -7.83 18.59 7.89
C LEU A 24 -7.18 19.59 6.92
N THR A 25 -5.87 19.76 7.02
CA THR A 25 -5.11 20.72 6.21
C THR A 25 -4.32 20.08 5.07
N VAL A 26 -4.43 18.78 4.91
CA VAL A 26 -3.77 18.00 3.84
C VAL A 26 -4.82 17.28 3.00
N ASN A 27 -4.45 16.95 1.76
CA ASN A 27 -5.29 16.14 0.90
C ASN A 27 -5.19 14.66 1.26
N ILE A 28 -6.27 13.93 1.06
CA ILE A 28 -6.27 12.47 1.06
C ILE A 28 -6.13 12.05 -0.41
N GLU A 29 -5.11 11.27 -0.72
CA GLU A 29 -4.84 10.75 -2.05
C GLU A 29 -4.88 9.23 -2.08
N ILE A 30 -5.29 8.68 -3.22
CA ILE A 30 -5.25 7.24 -3.50
C ILE A 30 -4.20 7.02 -4.58
N SER A 31 -3.19 6.18 -4.27
CA SER A 31 -2.04 5.96 -5.15
C SER A 31 -1.99 4.51 -5.66
N SER A 32 -1.88 4.36 -6.97
CA SER A 32 -1.66 3.06 -7.61
C SER A 32 -0.21 2.58 -7.53
N LYS A 33 0.71 3.44 -7.10
CA LYS A 33 2.14 3.13 -6.97
C LYS A 33 2.51 2.51 -5.63
N MET A 34 1.63 2.55 -4.65
CA MET A 34 1.87 1.97 -3.32
C MET A 34 1.63 0.46 -3.38
N THR A 35 2.67 -0.33 -3.24
CA THR A 35 2.61 -1.80 -3.36
C THR A 35 2.90 -2.55 -2.06
N THR A 36 3.60 -1.92 -1.12
CA THR A 36 4.06 -2.56 0.12
C THR A 36 3.42 -1.99 1.38
N THR A 37 2.82 -0.82 1.31
CA THR A 37 2.16 -0.15 2.44
C THR A 37 0.69 0.10 2.13
N PHE A 38 -0.15 0.13 3.17
CA PHE A 38 -1.59 0.41 3.02
C PHE A 38 -1.88 1.90 3.01
N GLY A 39 -1.19 2.64 3.84
CA GLY A 39 -1.29 4.08 3.95
C GLY A 39 0.00 4.70 4.47
N THR A 40 0.18 5.98 4.20
CA THR A 40 1.35 6.74 4.66
C THR A 40 0.99 8.21 4.83
N PHE A 41 1.46 8.80 5.92
CA PHE A 41 1.44 10.23 6.14
C PHE A 41 2.79 10.83 5.76
N TYR A 42 2.81 11.74 4.80
CA TYR A 42 4.02 12.42 4.34
C TYR A 42 4.12 13.81 4.95
N ILE A 43 5.33 14.20 5.31
CA ILE A 43 5.67 15.47 5.93
C ILE A 43 6.53 16.27 4.97
N LYS A 44 6.21 17.55 4.79
CA LYS A 44 7.01 18.47 3.97
C LYS A 44 8.21 19.03 4.75
N SER A 45 7.97 19.46 5.99
CA SER A 45 9.02 20.00 6.86
C SER A 45 8.73 19.67 8.32
N VAL A 46 9.63 18.91 8.95
CA VAL A 46 9.53 18.60 10.37
C VAL A 46 9.81 19.86 11.21
N LYS A 47 10.84 20.62 10.83
CA LYS A 47 11.26 21.83 11.53
C LYS A 47 10.16 22.89 11.57
N GLU A 48 9.50 23.12 10.45
CA GLU A 48 8.44 24.12 10.31
C GLU A 48 7.05 23.55 10.61
N ARG A 49 6.97 22.27 10.93
CA ARG A 49 5.72 21.54 11.20
C ARG A 49 4.72 21.67 10.05
N ILE A 50 5.20 21.41 8.84
CA ILE A 50 4.38 21.47 7.64
C ILE A 50 4.07 20.03 7.17
N PRO A 51 2.80 19.59 7.21
CA PRO A 51 2.38 18.31 6.63
C PRO A 51 2.30 18.42 5.11
N LYS A 52 2.36 17.28 4.42
CA LYS A 52 2.27 17.23 2.96
C LYS A 52 0.97 16.59 2.49
N VAL A 53 0.79 15.30 2.76
CA VAL A 53 -0.34 14.53 2.21
C VAL A 53 -0.49 13.22 2.98
N ILE A 54 -1.71 12.69 3.00
CA ILE A 54 -2.00 11.32 3.42
C ILE A 54 -2.35 10.52 2.17
N ARG A 55 -1.64 9.42 1.91
CA ARG A 55 -1.89 8.53 0.78
C ARG A 55 -2.30 7.16 1.23
N LEU A 56 -3.30 6.60 0.55
CA LEU A 56 -3.73 5.22 0.73
C LEU A 56 -3.48 4.45 -0.57
N SER A 57 -3.16 3.16 -0.44
CA SER A 57 -2.99 2.28 -1.59
C SER A 57 -4.32 2.08 -2.31
N LYS A 58 -4.33 2.29 -3.63
CA LYS A 58 -5.51 2.04 -4.47
C LYS A 58 -5.97 0.59 -4.37
N ASN A 59 -5.03 -0.34 -4.38
CA ASN A 59 -5.29 -1.77 -4.28
C ASN A 59 -5.96 -2.10 -2.93
N PHE A 60 -5.45 -1.53 -1.85
CA PHE A 60 -6.01 -1.67 -0.51
C PHE A 60 -7.43 -1.12 -0.42
N VAL A 61 -7.68 0.09 -0.92
CA VAL A 61 -9.01 0.73 -0.93
C VAL A 61 -9.99 0.01 -1.85
N THR A 62 -9.50 -0.70 -2.86
CA THR A 62 -10.35 -1.44 -3.79
C THR A 62 -10.82 -2.77 -3.20
N TYR A 63 -9.95 -3.53 -2.55
CA TYR A 63 -10.21 -4.94 -2.22
C TYR A 63 -10.41 -5.21 -0.73
N GLN A 64 -9.91 -4.36 0.16
CA GLN A 64 -10.03 -4.58 1.60
C GLN A 64 -11.44 -4.23 2.11
N GLU A 65 -11.80 -4.75 3.29
CA GLU A 65 -13.08 -4.44 3.95
C GLU A 65 -13.15 -2.96 4.36
N LYS A 66 -14.34 -2.38 4.32
CA LYS A 66 -14.54 -0.95 4.61
C LYS A 66 -14.07 -0.54 6.00
N ASP A 67 -14.36 -1.35 7.00
CA ASP A 67 -13.95 -1.08 8.40
C ASP A 67 -12.42 -1.09 8.56
N VAL A 68 -11.72 -1.96 7.84
CA VAL A 68 -10.25 -2.02 7.83
C VAL A 68 -9.67 -0.80 7.14
N ILE A 69 -10.25 -0.37 6.03
CA ILE A 69 -9.82 0.84 5.31
C ILE A 69 -9.96 2.07 6.21
N ILE A 70 -11.09 2.22 6.89
CA ILE A 70 -11.32 3.32 7.83
C ILE A 70 -10.32 3.27 8.98
N ASP A 71 -10.02 2.09 9.50
CA ASP A 71 -9.06 1.93 10.59
C ASP A 71 -7.64 2.36 10.20
N VAL A 72 -7.19 2.00 8.99
CA VAL A 72 -5.90 2.46 8.47
C VAL A 72 -5.90 3.96 8.22
N LEU A 73 -6.99 4.51 7.70
CA LEU A 73 -7.14 5.96 7.57
C LEU A 73 -7.00 6.67 8.92
N LYS A 74 -7.66 6.17 9.95
CA LYS A 74 -7.55 6.71 11.32
C LYS A 74 -6.11 6.64 11.84
N HIS A 75 -5.40 5.55 11.57
CA HIS A 75 -3.99 5.41 11.93
C HIS A 75 -3.16 6.56 11.35
N GLU A 76 -3.32 6.86 10.07
CA GLU A 76 -2.60 7.96 9.41
C GLU A 76 -3.06 9.33 9.92
N LEU A 77 -4.34 9.48 10.27
CA LEU A 77 -4.86 10.71 10.85
C LEU A 77 -4.33 10.95 12.28
N VAL A 78 -4.06 9.90 13.05
CA VAL A 78 -3.41 10.04 14.36
C VAL A 78 -1.96 10.52 14.20
N HIS A 79 -1.23 10.02 13.19
CA HIS A 79 0.09 10.58 12.85
C HIS A 79 0.01 12.07 12.55
N PHE A 80 -0.95 12.46 11.72
CA PHE A 80 -1.19 13.86 11.36
C PHE A 80 -1.52 14.71 12.60
N ALA A 81 -2.44 14.26 13.43
CA ALA A 81 -2.87 15.01 14.62
C ALA A 81 -1.72 15.19 15.63
N CYS A 82 -0.99 14.12 15.94
CA CYS A 82 0.16 14.19 16.83
C CYS A 82 1.24 15.14 16.27
N PHE A 83 1.50 15.05 14.97
CA PHE A 83 2.47 15.93 14.30
C PHE A 83 2.05 17.41 14.40
N MET A 84 0.77 17.71 14.12
CA MET A 84 0.27 19.09 14.16
C MET A 84 0.25 19.67 15.57
N GLN A 85 0.09 18.83 16.60
CA GLN A 85 0.10 19.25 17.99
C GLN A 85 1.52 19.35 18.59
N GLY A 86 2.55 19.01 17.81
CA GLY A 86 3.92 18.98 18.30
C GLY A 86 4.20 17.85 19.27
N LYS A 87 3.43 16.77 19.23
CA LYS A 87 3.59 15.57 20.05
C LYS A 87 4.37 14.49 19.30
N PRO A 88 4.93 13.49 20.01
CA PRO A 88 5.55 12.34 19.34
C PRO A 88 4.56 11.65 18.42
N TYR A 89 4.92 11.50 17.13
CA TYR A 89 3.99 11.05 16.08
C TYR A 89 4.44 9.81 15.31
N LYS A 90 5.59 9.24 15.67
CA LYS A 90 6.12 8.06 14.96
C LYS A 90 5.53 6.77 15.51
N ASP A 91 5.49 5.72 14.68
CA ASP A 91 4.95 4.41 15.05
C ASP A 91 5.57 3.83 16.32
N LYS A 92 6.84 4.10 16.58
CA LYS A 92 7.58 3.62 17.75
C LYS A 92 7.29 4.41 19.03
N ASP A 93 6.73 5.61 18.92
CA ASP A 93 6.56 6.51 20.06
C ASP A 93 5.40 6.04 20.97
N ALA A 94 5.63 6.04 22.26
CA ALA A 94 4.65 5.60 23.26
C ALA A 94 3.38 6.46 23.22
N TYR A 95 3.53 7.77 23.08
CA TYR A 95 2.39 8.69 22.97
C TYR A 95 1.51 8.36 21.78
N PHE A 96 2.10 8.10 20.63
CA PHE A 96 1.38 7.71 19.40
C PHE A 96 0.61 6.40 19.62
N LYS A 97 1.25 5.40 20.22
CA LYS A 97 0.61 4.10 20.51
C LYS A 97 -0.56 4.25 21.48
N GLN A 98 -0.45 5.12 22.47
CA GLN A 98 -1.52 5.42 23.42
C GLN A 98 -2.70 6.10 22.71
N GLU A 99 -2.43 7.01 21.79
CA GLU A 99 -3.47 7.69 21.01
C GLU A 99 -4.18 6.74 20.06
N LEU A 100 -3.48 5.80 19.43
CA LEU A 100 -4.13 4.74 18.63
C LEU A 100 -5.11 3.93 19.47
N ALA A 101 -4.70 3.53 20.67
CA ALA A 101 -5.56 2.78 21.59
C ALA A 101 -6.77 3.61 22.04
N ARG A 102 -6.56 4.89 22.33
CA ARG A 102 -7.63 5.81 22.76
C ARG A 102 -8.72 5.96 21.70
N VAL A 103 -8.34 6.12 20.44
CA VAL A 103 -9.30 6.28 19.33
C VAL A 103 -9.82 4.95 18.77
N GLY A 104 -9.31 3.82 19.27
CA GLY A 104 -9.72 2.49 18.84
C GLY A 104 -9.17 2.09 17.47
N SER A 105 -8.04 2.63 17.06
CA SER A 105 -7.38 2.27 15.81
C SER A 105 -6.26 1.26 16.05
N ALA A 106 -6.11 0.30 15.11
CA ALA A 106 -5.04 -0.69 15.16
C ALA A 106 -3.78 -0.19 14.44
N ARG A 107 -2.66 -0.87 14.71
CA ARG A 107 -1.43 -0.66 13.93
C ARG A 107 -1.60 -1.24 12.53
N THR A 108 -1.06 -0.57 11.51
CA THR A 108 -1.15 -0.99 10.11
C THR A 108 -0.61 -2.41 9.86
N GLY A 109 0.37 -2.86 10.64
CA GLY A 109 0.94 -4.20 10.53
C GLY A 109 0.04 -5.34 11.02
N THR A 110 -1.12 -5.06 11.62
CA THR A 110 -2.04 -6.08 12.11
C THR A 110 -2.95 -6.67 11.03
N TYR A 111 -3.01 -6.05 9.86
CA TYR A 111 -3.88 -6.48 8.78
C TYR A 111 -3.13 -7.20 7.67
N THR A 112 -3.75 -8.28 7.18
CA THR A 112 -3.25 -9.00 6.01
C THR A 112 -3.75 -8.30 4.74
N PHE A 113 -2.88 -8.15 3.76
CA PHE A 113 -3.26 -7.56 2.47
C PHE A 113 -4.09 -8.56 1.65
N LYS A 114 -5.34 -8.20 1.33
CA LYS A 114 -6.27 -9.01 0.53
C LYS A 114 -6.42 -8.47 -0.89
N GLY A 115 -5.36 -8.00 -1.51
CA GLY A 115 -5.42 -7.51 -2.87
C GLY A 115 -5.09 -8.59 -3.90
N GLU A 116 -5.69 -8.51 -5.08
CA GLU A 116 -5.24 -9.28 -6.22
C GLU A 116 -3.93 -8.66 -6.74
N ARG A 117 -2.84 -9.40 -6.57
CA ARG A 117 -1.59 -9.07 -7.23
C ARG A 117 -1.60 -9.73 -8.59
N LYS A 118 -1.85 -8.96 -9.63
CA LYS A 118 -1.60 -9.41 -11.00
C LYS A 118 -0.10 -9.54 -11.18
N ARG A 119 0.39 -10.78 -11.25
CA ARG A 119 1.81 -11.05 -11.51
C ARG A 119 1.99 -11.32 -12.99
N LYS A 120 2.97 -10.63 -13.61
CA LYS A 120 3.39 -10.97 -14.96
C LYS A 120 4.15 -12.29 -14.94
N VAL A 121 3.74 -13.21 -15.77
CA VAL A 121 4.41 -14.47 -16.02
C VAL A 121 4.89 -14.46 -17.45
N TYR A 122 6.15 -14.81 -17.67
CA TYR A 122 6.76 -14.87 -19.00
C TYR A 122 6.79 -16.33 -19.46
N SER A 123 6.33 -16.57 -20.69
CA SER A 123 6.30 -17.90 -21.28
C SER A 123 7.49 -18.13 -22.18
N TYR A 124 8.09 -19.30 -22.08
CA TYR A 124 9.25 -19.71 -22.86
C TYR A 124 9.03 -21.09 -23.43
N GLU A 125 9.57 -21.34 -24.62
CA GLU A 125 9.56 -22.64 -25.29
C GLU A 125 10.97 -23.15 -25.45
N CYS A 126 11.22 -24.41 -25.10
CA CYS A 126 12.50 -25.05 -25.36
C CYS A 126 12.66 -25.28 -26.86
N LYS A 127 13.71 -24.72 -27.45
CA LYS A 127 14.01 -24.87 -28.89
C LYS A 127 14.31 -26.29 -29.31
N LYS A 128 14.75 -27.13 -28.38
CA LYS A 128 15.15 -28.52 -28.66
C LYS A 128 14.01 -29.51 -28.53
N CYS A 129 13.26 -29.49 -27.44
CA CYS A 129 12.19 -30.45 -27.20
C CYS A 129 10.77 -29.87 -27.32
N GLY A 130 10.62 -28.57 -27.45
CA GLY A 130 9.31 -27.89 -27.61
C GLY A 130 8.51 -27.73 -26.32
N GLU A 131 9.04 -28.10 -25.17
CA GLU A 131 8.33 -27.93 -23.90
C GLU A 131 8.19 -26.48 -23.51
N ASN A 132 6.97 -26.08 -23.08
CA ASN A 132 6.69 -24.74 -22.61
C ASN A 132 6.88 -24.65 -21.11
N ILE A 133 7.53 -23.57 -20.67
CA ILE A 133 7.67 -23.25 -19.26
C ILE A 133 7.18 -21.83 -18.97
N HIS A 134 6.82 -21.57 -17.74
CA HIS A 134 6.45 -20.24 -17.27
C HIS A 134 7.38 -19.82 -16.13
N ALA A 135 7.92 -18.60 -16.25
CA ALA A 135 8.81 -18.04 -15.24
C ALA A 135 8.43 -16.60 -14.91
N ARG A 136 8.73 -16.18 -13.70
CA ARG A 136 8.46 -14.81 -13.24
C ARG A 136 9.59 -13.85 -13.60
N ILE A 137 10.64 -14.34 -14.21
CA ILE A 137 11.85 -13.58 -14.51
C ILE A 137 11.88 -13.27 -16.00
N LYS A 138 12.02 -12.01 -16.35
CA LYS A 138 12.30 -11.56 -17.72
C LYS A 138 13.75 -11.89 -18.08
N GLY A 139 13.99 -12.40 -19.28
CA GLY A 139 15.35 -12.76 -19.74
C GLY A 139 15.79 -14.15 -19.27
N TYR A 140 14.85 -15.01 -18.89
CA TYR A 140 15.13 -16.38 -18.49
C TYR A 140 15.90 -17.14 -19.57
N GLU A 141 15.58 -16.90 -20.84
CA GLU A 141 16.22 -17.51 -22.00
C GLU A 141 17.71 -17.19 -22.13
N LYS A 142 18.17 -16.11 -21.51
CA LYS A 142 19.58 -15.69 -21.52
C LYS A 142 20.38 -16.30 -20.38
N LYS A 143 19.71 -16.79 -19.35
CA LYS A 143 20.36 -17.25 -18.10
C LYS A 143 20.30 -18.76 -17.91
N TYR A 144 19.32 -19.45 -18.52
CA TYR A 144 19.03 -20.84 -18.23
C TYR A 144 18.88 -21.66 -19.50
N ILE A 145 19.23 -22.93 -19.41
CA ILE A 145 18.96 -23.96 -20.42
C ILE A 145 18.01 -24.99 -19.85
N HIS A 146 17.33 -25.72 -20.73
CA HIS A 146 16.39 -26.76 -20.31
C HIS A 146 17.13 -27.91 -19.64
N LYS A 147 16.73 -28.24 -18.42
CA LYS A 147 17.39 -29.24 -17.56
C LYS A 147 17.42 -30.64 -18.19
N ASP A 148 16.33 -31.03 -18.84
CA ASP A 148 16.17 -32.40 -19.35
C ASP A 148 16.90 -32.65 -20.66
N CYS A 149 16.90 -31.69 -21.57
CA CYS A 149 17.47 -31.85 -22.92
C CYS A 149 18.63 -30.90 -23.23
N HIS A 150 18.99 -30.01 -22.31
CA HIS A 150 20.01 -28.96 -22.47
C HIS A 150 19.75 -27.97 -23.64
N GLY A 151 18.49 -27.88 -24.08
CA GLY A 151 18.07 -26.94 -25.10
C GLY A 151 17.98 -25.51 -24.59
N GLU A 152 18.17 -24.54 -25.48
CA GLU A 152 17.97 -23.13 -25.18
C GLU A 152 16.48 -22.77 -25.20
N PHE A 153 16.11 -21.76 -24.42
CA PHE A 153 14.74 -21.26 -24.39
C PHE A 153 14.51 -20.11 -25.37
N LYS A 154 13.31 -20.06 -25.93
CA LYS A 154 12.82 -18.97 -26.75
C LYS A 154 11.68 -18.28 -26.01
N PHE A 155 11.74 -16.93 -25.93
CA PHE A 155 10.65 -16.14 -25.36
C PHE A 155 9.45 -16.15 -26.33
N ILE A 156 8.27 -16.50 -25.84
CA ILE A 156 7.04 -16.58 -26.67
C ILE A 156 5.94 -15.61 -26.27
N GLY A 157 5.97 -15.04 -25.08
CA GLY A 157 4.98 -14.04 -24.71
C GLY A 157 4.89 -13.77 -23.22
N GLU A 158 4.11 -12.74 -22.88
CA GLU A 158 3.74 -12.39 -21.52
C GLU A 158 2.31 -12.84 -21.26
N VAL A 159 2.07 -13.44 -20.08
CA VAL A 159 0.74 -13.78 -19.60
C VAL A 159 0.53 -13.09 -18.26
N ILE A 160 -0.61 -12.40 -18.10
CA ILE A 160 -0.98 -11.85 -16.80
C ILE A 160 -1.70 -12.96 -16.05
N GLY A 161 -1.00 -13.56 -15.08
CA GLY A 161 -1.57 -14.56 -14.20
C GLY A 161 -2.49 -13.94 -13.17
N ALA A 162 -3.59 -14.63 -12.90
CA ALA A 162 -4.47 -14.30 -11.78
C ALA A 162 -3.78 -14.63 -10.44
#